data_6dccc6e0b11e8b9717b3936bd464590f
#
_entry.id   6dccc6e0b11e8b9717b3936bd464590f
#
_cell.length_a   1.000
_cell.length_b   1.000
_cell.length_c   1.000
_cell.angle_alpha   90.00
_cell.angle_beta   90.00
_cell.angle_gamma   90.00
#
_symmetry.space_group_name_H-M   'P 1'
#
loop_
_entity.id
_entity.type
_entity.pdbx_description
1 polymer ?
#
loop_
_entity_poly.entity_id
_entity_poly.type
_entity_poly.pdbx_seq_one_letter_code
_entity_poly.pdbx_strand_id
1 'polypeptide(L)'
;MAIRRGHIAGLAAVIVLALAAVGGLVTMAASGQQPGAARRPVGADNPTQGPRPPAHGAFFGARVKGTAYTDSADIAAVAHLQQDIGRRLAVVHVYHLWQDPFPSRSDLAFLRQGSTLLLSWSGTDTREIAAGRYDSMIRQRARAIKAVGKQIFLEWRWEMDRPGLQAQIHSPANYIAAWDHIRSIFAQEHVTNVGWVWCPTAHGFATGQAAAYYPGNNEVDWVCADAYPGYGPYRPFANVVAPFLSWASQHRKPVMIGEYGVPSTYGTQQRAQWLLNAARTVRDNPQVKALVYFDANAKRAYSLRPGSPVLEAFRRIAHFPYFNPAGQP
;
A
#
# COMPACT_ATOMS: atom_id res chain seq x y z
N MET A 1 -36.01 -50.23 -15.92
CA MET A 1 -36.48 -49.83 -17.24
C MET A 1 -35.37 -48.93 -17.78
N ALA A 2 -34.37 -49.43 -18.36
CA ALA A 2 -34.05 -49.96 -19.68
C ALA A 2 -34.05 -48.89 -20.79
N ILE A 3 -32.80 -48.61 -21.25
CA ILE A 3 -32.34 -48.52 -22.65
C ILE A 3 -32.50 -47.12 -23.27
N ARG A 4 -31.51 -46.48 -23.95
CA ARG A 4 -30.56 -46.96 -24.98
C ARG A 4 -29.39 -45.97 -25.20
N ARG A 5 -28.25 -46.57 -25.56
CA ARG A 5 -27.06 -46.00 -26.16
C ARG A 5 -27.31 -45.57 -27.63
N GLY A 6 -26.53 -44.57 -28.09
CA GLY A 6 -26.36 -44.28 -29.53
C GLY A 6 -24.98 -43.67 -29.76
N HIS A 7 -24.04 -44.50 -30.22
CA HIS A 7 -22.77 -44.11 -30.84
C HIS A 7 -23.03 -43.77 -32.32
N ILE A 8 -22.39 -42.73 -32.85
CA ILE A 8 -22.00 -42.69 -34.26
C ILE A 8 -20.61 -42.02 -34.33
N ALA A 9 -19.72 -42.76 -34.97
CA ALA A 9 -18.34 -42.39 -35.34
C ALA A 9 -18.31 -41.97 -36.84
N GLY A 10 -17.21 -41.28 -37.21
CA GLY A 10 -16.74 -41.12 -38.59
C GLY A 10 -16.73 -39.65 -39.03
N LEU A 11 -15.81 -39.08 -39.72
CA LEU A 11 -14.77 -39.57 -40.62
C LEU A 11 -13.73 -38.45 -40.79
N ALA A 12 -12.47 -38.78 -40.84
CA ALA A 12 -11.38 -37.90 -41.24
C ALA A 12 -11.45 -37.67 -42.78
N ALA A 13 -11.18 -36.44 -43.20
CA ALA A 13 -10.82 -36.12 -44.57
C ALA A 13 -9.55 -35.27 -44.64
N VAL A 14 -8.47 -35.91 -45.08
CA VAL A 14 -7.21 -35.29 -45.47
C VAL A 14 -7.40 -34.74 -46.87
N ILE A 15 -7.16 -33.43 -47.07
CA ILE A 15 -7.01 -32.86 -48.41
C ILE A 15 -5.61 -32.24 -48.50
N VAL A 16 -4.76 -32.92 -49.28
CA VAL A 16 -3.49 -32.37 -49.77
C VAL A 16 -3.80 -31.63 -51.07
N LEU A 17 -3.41 -30.39 -51.19
CA LEU A 17 -3.39 -29.67 -52.47
C LEU A 17 -2.13 -28.81 -52.62
N ALA A 18 -1.56 -28.97 -53.80
CA ALA A 18 -0.22 -28.61 -54.19
C ALA A 18 0.06 -27.11 -54.36
N LEU A 19 1.36 -26.79 -54.27
CA LEU A 19 2.01 -25.52 -54.55
C LEU A 19 1.65 -24.98 -55.97
N ALA A 20 1.38 -23.69 -56.03
CA ALA A 20 1.69 -22.88 -57.21
C ALA A 20 2.40 -21.60 -56.72
N ALA A 21 3.67 -21.48 -57.08
CA ALA A 21 4.49 -20.30 -56.83
C ALA A 21 4.05 -19.17 -57.79
N VAL A 22 3.60 -18.08 -57.28
CA VAL A 22 3.51 -16.80 -58.01
C VAL A 22 4.32 -15.79 -57.19
N GLY A 23 5.46 -15.39 -57.79
CA GLY A 23 6.33 -14.36 -57.24
C GLY A 23 5.64 -13.00 -57.30
N GLY A 24 5.26 -12.48 -56.15
CA GLY A 24 4.86 -11.09 -55.96
C GLY A 24 5.88 -10.41 -55.06
N LEU A 25 6.59 -9.41 -55.59
CA LEU A 25 7.42 -8.49 -54.76
C LEU A 25 6.48 -7.78 -53.79
N VAL A 26 6.50 -8.21 -52.52
CA VAL A 26 5.91 -7.43 -51.46
C VAL A 26 6.99 -6.48 -50.97
N THR A 27 6.88 -5.22 -51.35
CA THR A 27 7.59 -4.14 -50.66
C THR A 27 7.13 -4.09 -49.22
N MET A 28 7.95 -4.56 -48.29
CA MET A 28 7.75 -4.35 -46.86
C MET A 28 7.86 -2.85 -46.60
N ALA A 29 6.71 -2.18 -46.47
CA ALA A 29 6.66 -0.93 -45.75
C ALA A 29 7.09 -1.21 -44.32
N ALA A 30 8.30 -0.81 -43.95
CA ALA A 30 8.72 -0.77 -42.57
C ALA A 30 7.78 0.19 -41.83
N SER A 31 6.83 -0.36 -41.10
CA SER A 31 6.09 0.39 -40.09
C SER A 31 7.11 0.84 -39.06
N GLY A 32 7.57 2.08 -39.23
CA GLY A 32 8.40 2.75 -38.23
C GLY A 32 7.62 2.79 -36.94
N GLN A 33 7.95 1.91 -36.00
CA GLN A 33 7.62 2.11 -34.60
C GLN A 33 8.28 3.43 -34.22
N GLN A 34 7.51 4.49 -34.08
CA GLN A 34 7.98 5.69 -33.42
C GLN A 34 8.52 5.25 -32.05
N PRO A 35 9.77 5.62 -31.68
CA PRO A 35 10.28 5.40 -30.35
C PRO A 35 9.25 6.06 -29.42
N GLY A 36 8.63 5.27 -28.57
CA GLY A 36 7.71 5.81 -27.57
C GLY A 36 8.41 6.95 -26.87
N ALA A 37 7.84 8.15 -26.93
CA ALA A 37 8.38 9.31 -26.28
C ALA A 37 8.68 8.93 -24.83
N ALA A 38 9.94 9.05 -24.42
CA ALA A 38 10.37 8.75 -23.06
C ALA A 38 9.43 9.49 -22.12
N ARG A 39 8.66 8.77 -21.32
CA ARG A 39 7.69 9.34 -20.39
C ARG A 39 8.42 10.29 -19.46
N ARG A 40 8.14 11.58 -19.56
CA ARG A 40 8.72 12.57 -18.65
C ARG A 40 8.18 12.28 -17.26
N PRO A 41 9.03 12.10 -16.21
CA PRO A 41 8.56 11.81 -14.87
C PRO A 41 7.59 12.89 -14.41
N VAL A 42 6.40 12.48 -13.98
CA VAL A 42 5.42 13.37 -13.37
C VAL A 42 6.01 13.84 -12.05
N GLY A 43 6.15 15.14 -11.85
CA GLY A 43 6.70 15.67 -10.60
C GLY A 43 8.20 16.00 -10.62
N ALA A 44 8.92 15.77 -11.73
CA ALA A 44 10.31 16.21 -11.87
C ALA A 44 10.47 17.74 -11.68
N ASP A 45 9.44 18.50 -12.02
CA ASP A 45 9.41 19.95 -11.91
C ASP A 45 8.85 20.44 -10.55
N ASN A 46 8.37 19.55 -9.69
CA ASN A 46 7.81 19.88 -8.37
C ASN A 46 8.14 18.76 -7.36
N PRO A 47 9.39 18.71 -6.84
CA PRO A 47 9.81 17.65 -5.92
C PRO A 47 8.94 17.69 -4.65
N THR A 48 8.45 16.54 -4.24
CA THR A 48 7.69 16.42 -3.01
C THR A 48 8.56 16.68 -1.80
N GLN A 49 7.98 17.34 -0.79
CA GLN A 49 8.59 17.58 0.52
C GLN A 49 7.83 16.80 1.60
N GLY A 50 7.39 15.60 1.25
CA GLY A 50 6.73 14.69 2.18
C GLY A 50 7.62 14.29 3.36
N PRO A 51 7.09 13.51 4.32
CA PRO A 51 7.84 13.11 5.49
C PRO A 51 9.13 12.39 5.10
N ARG A 52 10.26 12.92 5.59
CA ARG A 52 11.57 12.34 5.32
C ARG A 52 11.85 11.19 6.27
N PRO A 53 12.52 10.12 5.82
CA PRO A 53 12.91 9.05 6.71
C PRO A 53 13.88 9.57 7.77
N PRO A 54 13.79 9.08 9.02
CA PRO A 54 14.79 9.42 10.03
C PRO A 54 16.16 8.89 9.61
N ALA A 55 17.21 9.64 9.87
CA ALA A 55 18.59 9.22 9.58
C ALA A 55 18.90 7.88 10.26
N HIS A 56 18.50 7.77 11.53
CA HIS A 56 18.62 6.55 12.33
C HIS A 56 17.24 6.14 12.85
N GLY A 57 17.01 4.82 12.96
CA GLY A 57 15.75 4.29 13.47
C GLY A 57 14.59 4.35 12.47
N ALA A 58 13.39 4.22 13.00
CA ALA A 58 12.15 4.18 12.24
C ALA A 58 11.00 4.89 12.98
N PHE A 59 10.06 5.44 12.23
CA PHE A 59 8.79 5.91 12.77
C PHE A 59 7.99 4.75 13.36
N PHE A 60 7.34 5.00 14.49
CA PHE A 60 6.46 4.07 15.16
C PHE A 60 5.01 4.56 15.07
N GLY A 61 4.13 3.74 14.53
CA GLY A 61 2.76 4.13 14.28
C GLY A 61 1.75 3.02 14.50
N ALA A 62 0.48 3.41 14.42
CA ALA A 62 -0.63 2.48 14.42
C ALA A 62 -1.85 3.03 13.67
N ARG A 63 -2.63 2.12 13.09
CA ARG A 63 -4.07 2.29 12.88
C ARG A 63 -4.77 1.91 14.17
N VAL A 64 -5.57 2.81 14.71
CA VAL A 64 -6.40 2.51 15.88
C VAL A 64 -7.84 2.74 15.49
N LYS A 65 -8.68 1.70 15.57
CA LYS A 65 -10.10 1.82 15.23
C LYS A 65 -10.90 2.26 16.44
N GLY A 66 -11.64 3.34 16.30
CA GLY A 66 -12.61 3.79 17.30
C GLY A 66 -13.79 2.82 17.48
N THR A 67 -14.50 2.95 18.58
CA THR A 67 -15.69 2.15 18.90
C THR A 67 -16.89 2.48 18.00
N ALA A 68 -16.86 3.63 17.33
CA ALA A 68 -17.84 4.09 16.36
C ALA A 68 -17.12 4.73 15.15
N TYR A 69 -17.83 4.86 14.04
CA TYR A 69 -17.32 5.54 12.83
C TYR A 69 -17.50 7.06 12.95
N THR A 70 -16.82 7.67 13.91
CA THR A 70 -16.82 9.12 14.13
C THR A 70 -15.44 9.64 14.46
N ASP A 71 -15.13 10.87 14.06
CA ASP A 71 -13.87 11.55 14.40
C ASP A 71 -13.59 11.52 15.92
N SER A 72 -14.60 11.73 16.74
CA SER A 72 -14.44 11.74 18.20
C SER A 72 -14.03 10.37 18.75
N ALA A 73 -14.60 9.29 18.21
CA ALA A 73 -14.25 7.94 18.61
C ALA A 73 -12.82 7.56 18.15
N ASP A 74 -12.41 7.96 16.95
CA ASP A 74 -11.04 7.73 16.47
C ASP A 74 -10.02 8.54 17.29
N ILE A 75 -10.32 9.81 17.61
CA ILE A 75 -9.45 10.63 18.48
C ILE A 75 -9.29 9.99 19.86
N ALA A 76 -10.40 9.55 20.47
CA ALA A 76 -10.37 8.90 21.79
C ALA A 76 -9.59 7.58 21.75
N ALA A 77 -9.78 6.76 20.72
CA ALA A 77 -9.08 5.48 20.59
C ALA A 77 -7.55 5.64 20.46
N VAL A 78 -7.10 6.60 19.66
CA VAL A 78 -5.68 6.93 19.54
C VAL A 78 -5.13 7.45 20.87
N ALA A 79 -5.87 8.33 21.56
CA ALA A 79 -5.47 8.87 22.86
C ALA A 79 -5.31 7.76 23.92
N HIS A 80 -6.27 6.81 23.98
CA HIS A 80 -6.20 5.67 24.90
C HIS A 80 -4.98 4.79 24.60
N LEU A 81 -4.73 4.42 23.33
CA LEU A 81 -3.56 3.62 23.00
C LEU A 81 -2.26 4.35 23.39
N GLN A 82 -2.16 5.66 23.12
CA GLN A 82 -0.99 6.45 23.47
C GLN A 82 -0.78 6.50 25.00
N GLN A 83 -1.87 6.56 25.79
CA GLN A 83 -1.81 6.47 27.25
C GLN A 83 -1.33 5.07 27.69
N ASP A 84 -1.88 4.00 27.11
CA ASP A 84 -1.52 2.62 27.44
C ASP A 84 -0.04 2.32 27.17
N ILE A 85 0.50 2.86 26.08
CA ILE A 85 1.91 2.66 25.71
C ILE A 85 2.87 3.71 26.32
N GLY A 86 2.34 4.76 26.95
CA GLY A 86 3.13 5.80 27.60
C GLY A 86 3.89 6.72 26.64
N ARG A 87 3.46 6.81 25.36
CA ARG A 87 4.05 7.73 24.37
C ARG A 87 3.09 8.05 23.22
N ARG A 88 3.40 9.14 22.51
CA ARG A 88 2.69 9.50 21.27
C ARG A 88 3.10 8.58 20.09
N LEU A 89 2.16 8.29 19.20
CA LEU A 89 2.44 7.67 17.92
C LEU A 89 3.06 8.72 16.99
N ALA A 90 4.19 8.40 16.37
CA ALA A 90 4.79 9.26 15.35
C ALA A 90 3.96 9.25 14.05
N VAL A 91 3.34 8.12 13.74
CA VAL A 91 2.45 7.97 12.59
C VAL A 91 1.09 7.45 13.05
N VAL A 92 0.01 8.14 12.68
CA VAL A 92 -1.36 7.65 12.82
C VAL A 92 -1.87 7.29 11.43
N HIS A 93 -2.30 6.04 11.26
CA HIS A 93 -2.82 5.55 10.00
C HIS A 93 -4.34 5.74 9.94
N VAL A 94 -4.81 6.43 8.90
CA VAL A 94 -6.21 6.77 8.68
C VAL A 94 -6.67 6.34 7.29
N TYR A 95 -7.97 6.05 7.15
CA TYR A 95 -8.56 5.58 5.89
C TYR A 95 -9.70 6.47 5.46
N HIS A 96 -9.70 6.82 4.17
CA HIS A 96 -10.79 7.54 3.52
C HIS A 96 -11.29 6.76 2.31
N LEU A 97 -12.60 6.66 2.18
CA LEU A 97 -13.21 6.13 0.95
C LEU A 97 -12.96 7.10 -0.21
N TRP A 98 -13.15 6.62 -1.44
CA TRP A 98 -12.87 7.42 -2.64
C TRP A 98 -13.59 8.77 -2.65
N GLN A 99 -14.85 8.77 -2.22
CA GLN A 99 -15.70 9.96 -2.21
C GLN A 99 -15.54 10.83 -0.93
N ASP A 100 -14.92 10.30 0.12
CA ASP A 100 -14.84 11.01 1.40
C ASP A 100 -14.04 12.30 1.26
N PRO A 101 -14.49 13.39 1.86
CA PRO A 101 -13.66 14.56 2.02
C PRO A 101 -12.56 14.31 3.05
N PHE A 102 -11.34 14.73 2.74
CA PHE A 102 -10.22 14.74 3.69
C PHE A 102 -9.39 16.03 3.48
N PRO A 103 -8.64 16.51 4.51
CA PRO A 103 -8.54 15.89 5.83
C PRO A 103 -9.82 16.01 6.65
N SER A 104 -10.11 15.00 7.46
CA SER A 104 -11.22 15.00 8.42
C SER A 104 -10.88 15.81 9.68
N ARG A 105 -11.83 15.93 10.60
CA ARG A 105 -11.59 16.56 11.91
C ARG A 105 -10.59 15.75 12.75
N SER A 106 -10.63 14.41 12.70
CA SER A 106 -9.68 13.56 13.41
C SER A 106 -8.29 13.66 12.80
N ASP A 107 -8.15 13.70 11.46
CA ASP A 107 -6.87 13.90 10.79
C ASP A 107 -6.18 15.17 11.26
N LEU A 108 -6.92 16.29 11.26
CA LEU A 108 -6.42 17.58 11.73
C LEU A 108 -6.05 17.56 13.23
N ALA A 109 -6.80 16.80 14.04
CA ALA A 109 -6.48 16.65 15.46
C ALA A 109 -5.15 15.91 15.66
N PHE A 110 -4.91 14.82 14.94
CA PHE A 110 -3.65 14.06 15.01
C PHE A 110 -2.44 14.90 14.55
N LEU A 111 -2.60 15.64 13.46
CA LEU A 111 -1.56 16.57 12.98
C LEU A 111 -1.25 17.69 13.97
N ARG A 112 -2.27 18.26 14.64
CA ARG A 112 -2.06 19.27 15.70
C ARG A 112 -1.36 18.70 16.92
N GLN A 113 -1.61 17.43 17.25
CA GLN A 113 -0.92 16.73 18.35
C GLN A 113 0.52 16.36 17.99
N GLY A 114 0.96 16.61 16.74
CA GLY A 114 2.32 16.37 16.28
C GLY A 114 2.56 14.96 15.74
N SER A 115 1.52 14.17 15.48
CA SER A 115 1.67 12.95 14.69
C SER A 115 1.67 13.28 13.20
N THR A 116 2.35 12.47 12.40
CA THR A 116 2.22 12.47 10.94
C THR A 116 1.12 11.49 10.53
N LEU A 117 0.39 11.79 9.47
CA LEU A 117 -0.60 10.85 8.94
C LEU A 117 0.02 9.89 7.93
N LEU A 118 -0.35 8.61 7.99
CA LEU A 118 -0.41 7.74 6.84
C LEU A 118 -1.88 7.74 6.38
N LEU A 119 -2.17 8.51 5.34
CA LEU A 119 -3.51 8.69 4.82
C LEU A 119 -3.73 7.73 3.65
N SER A 120 -4.47 6.65 3.90
CA SER A 120 -4.85 5.70 2.87
C SER A 120 -6.16 6.13 2.23
N TRP A 121 -6.05 6.52 0.98
CA TRP A 121 -7.18 6.91 0.15
C TRP A 121 -7.56 5.74 -0.75
N SER A 122 -8.79 5.24 -0.61
CA SER A 122 -9.27 4.15 -1.45
C SER A 122 -9.36 4.59 -2.92
N GLY A 123 -9.67 3.68 -3.81
CA GLY A 123 -9.82 4.00 -5.21
C GLY A 123 -11.20 3.57 -5.74
N THR A 124 -11.40 3.81 -7.01
CA THR A 124 -12.53 3.33 -7.82
C THR A 124 -11.99 2.75 -9.13
N ASP A 125 -12.77 2.72 -10.20
CA ASP A 125 -12.34 2.23 -11.51
C ASP A 125 -11.14 3.02 -12.03
N THR A 126 -10.02 2.33 -12.22
CA THR A 126 -8.74 2.96 -12.61
C THR A 126 -8.77 3.54 -14.03
N ARG A 127 -9.58 2.97 -14.94
CA ARG A 127 -9.73 3.48 -16.31
C ARG A 127 -10.47 4.82 -16.30
N GLU A 128 -11.50 4.92 -15.46
CA GLU A 128 -12.26 6.17 -15.32
C GLU A 128 -11.43 7.27 -14.66
N ILE A 129 -10.57 6.92 -13.68
CA ILE A 129 -9.62 7.86 -13.10
C ILE A 129 -8.66 8.36 -14.18
N ALA A 130 -8.03 7.46 -14.91
CA ALA A 130 -7.07 7.80 -15.96
C ALA A 130 -7.70 8.60 -17.13
N ALA A 131 -9.01 8.41 -17.36
CA ALA A 131 -9.78 9.17 -18.34
C ALA A 131 -10.23 10.57 -17.85
N GLY A 132 -9.90 10.96 -16.61
CA GLY A 132 -10.18 12.29 -16.07
C GLY A 132 -11.58 12.47 -15.48
N ARG A 133 -12.39 11.40 -15.38
CA ARG A 133 -13.76 11.51 -14.84
C ARG A 133 -13.85 12.13 -13.45
N TYR A 134 -12.79 11.99 -12.66
CA TYR A 134 -12.74 12.44 -11.28
C TYR A 134 -11.82 13.64 -11.03
N ASP A 135 -11.33 14.32 -12.08
CA ASP A 135 -10.35 15.41 -11.98
C ASP A 135 -10.75 16.51 -11.01
N SER A 136 -12.01 16.96 -11.08
CA SER A 136 -12.51 18.02 -10.20
C SER A 136 -12.40 17.62 -8.72
N MET A 137 -12.79 16.40 -8.38
CA MET A 137 -12.73 15.88 -7.02
C MET A 137 -11.27 15.68 -6.57
N ILE A 138 -10.41 15.12 -7.44
CA ILE A 138 -8.98 14.93 -7.15
C ILE A 138 -8.31 16.28 -6.90
N ARG A 139 -8.59 17.32 -7.72
CA ARG A 139 -8.09 18.69 -7.50
C ARG A 139 -8.54 19.25 -6.16
N GLN A 140 -9.80 19.03 -5.78
CA GLN A 140 -10.30 19.47 -4.49
C GLN A 140 -9.54 18.80 -3.34
N ARG A 141 -9.26 17.49 -3.41
CA ARG A 141 -8.48 16.77 -2.41
C ARG A 141 -7.03 17.27 -2.36
N ALA A 142 -6.41 17.48 -3.52
CA ALA A 142 -5.07 18.03 -3.63
C ALA A 142 -4.95 19.40 -2.94
N ARG A 143 -5.87 20.33 -3.24
CA ARG A 143 -5.92 21.65 -2.59
C ARG A 143 -6.14 21.57 -1.09
N ALA A 144 -7.02 20.67 -0.64
CA ALA A 144 -7.29 20.48 0.78
C ALA A 144 -6.04 19.97 1.52
N ILE A 145 -5.31 19.00 0.97
CA ILE A 145 -4.02 18.52 1.51
C ILE A 145 -2.97 19.64 1.51
N LYS A 146 -2.84 20.39 0.42
CA LYS A 146 -1.93 21.53 0.35
C LYS A 146 -2.19 22.53 1.47
N ALA A 147 -3.47 22.86 1.71
CA ALA A 147 -3.88 23.83 2.74
C ALA A 147 -3.57 23.37 4.19
N VAL A 148 -3.37 22.09 4.43
CA VAL A 148 -2.94 21.57 5.74
C VAL A 148 -1.57 22.12 6.14
N GLY A 149 -0.66 22.32 5.19
CA GLY A 149 0.69 22.83 5.42
C GLY A 149 1.59 21.91 6.26
N LYS A 150 1.15 20.70 6.61
CA LYS A 150 1.90 19.68 7.32
C LYS A 150 2.26 18.55 6.36
N GLN A 151 3.42 17.94 6.57
CA GLN A 151 3.85 16.78 5.79
C GLN A 151 2.98 15.58 6.14
N ILE A 152 2.49 14.86 5.13
CA ILE A 152 1.72 13.63 5.26
C ILE A 152 2.21 12.55 4.29
N PHE A 153 2.07 11.31 4.65
CA PHE A 153 2.15 10.18 3.75
C PHE A 153 0.79 10.00 3.07
N LEU A 154 0.77 9.95 1.75
CA LEU A 154 -0.43 9.63 0.97
C LEU A 154 -0.25 8.28 0.31
N GLU A 155 -1.09 7.36 0.70
CA GLU A 155 -1.17 6.01 0.18
C GLU A 155 -2.45 5.86 -0.64
N TRP A 156 -2.32 5.85 -1.96
CA TRP A 156 -3.47 5.66 -2.82
C TRP A 156 -3.61 4.20 -3.23
N ARG A 157 -4.83 3.68 -3.01
CA ARG A 157 -5.24 2.34 -3.43
C ARG A 157 -4.27 1.25 -2.92
N TRP A 158 -4.08 1.19 -1.60
CA TRP A 158 -3.27 0.17 -0.94
C TRP A 158 -3.75 -1.25 -1.29
N GLU A 159 -2.87 -2.23 -1.17
CA GLU A 159 -3.15 -3.63 -1.46
C GLU A 159 -3.78 -3.85 -2.85
N MET A 160 -3.35 -3.10 -3.87
CA MET A 160 -3.88 -3.14 -5.23
C MET A 160 -3.75 -4.50 -5.91
N ASP A 161 -2.87 -5.34 -5.40
CA ASP A 161 -2.60 -6.71 -5.86
C ASP A 161 -3.62 -7.74 -5.35
N ARG A 162 -4.61 -7.34 -4.54
CA ARG A 162 -5.63 -8.25 -4.00
C ARG A 162 -6.62 -8.70 -5.09
N PRO A 163 -6.95 -10.01 -5.13
CA PRO A 163 -7.91 -10.53 -6.13
C PRO A 163 -9.27 -9.83 -6.09
N GLY A 164 -9.76 -9.44 -4.90
CA GLY A 164 -11.06 -8.78 -4.75
C GLY A 164 -11.14 -7.36 -5.33
N LEU A 165 -10.02 -6.78 -5.76
CA LEU A 165 -9.94 -5.44 -6.33
C LEU A 165 -9.85 -5.44 -7.87
N GLN A 166 -9.68 -6.58 -8.50
CA GLN A 166 -9.40 -6.70 -9.93
C GLN A 166 -10.51 -6.09 -10.82
N ALA A 167 -11.77 -6.15 -10.39
CA ALA A 167 -12.87 -5.53 -11.12
C ALA A 167 -12.76 -3.99 -11.25
N GLN A 168 -12.05 -3.34 -10.33
CA GLN A 168 -11.83 -1.90 -10.34
C GLN A 168 -10.43 -1.54 -10.86
N ILE A 169 -9.45 -2.39 -10.64
CA ILE A 169 -8.05 -2.16 -11.03
C ILE A 169 -7.80 -2.59 -12.48
N HIS A 170 -8.51 -3.62 -12.95
CA HIS A 170 -8.41 -4.24 -14.27
C HIS A 170 -7.04 -4.86 -14.57
N SER A 171 -5.96 -4.08 -14.52
CA SER A 171 -4.59 -4.54 -14.77
C SER A 171 -3.55 -3.66 -14.08
N PRO A 172 -2.30 -4.15 -13.92
CA PRO A 172 -1.19 -3.34 -13.45
C PRO A 172 -1.00 -2.05 -14.27
N ALA A 173 -1.13 -2.12 -15.60
CA ALA A 173 -0.98 -0.95 -16.46
C ALA A 173 -2.08 0.10 -16.21
N ASN A 174 -3.33 -0.32 -15.98
CA ASN A 174 -4.42 0.61 -15.66
C ASN A 174 -4.21 1.25 -14.27
N TYR A 175 -3.70 0.50 -13.29
CA TYR A 175 -3.32 1.03 -11.99
C TYR A 175 -2.25 2.11 -12.11
N ILE A 176 -1.17 1.82 -12.85
CA ILE A 176 -0.06 2.78 -13.05
C ILE A 176 -0.57 4.03 -13.78
N ALA A 177 -1.40 3.88 -14.80
CA ALA A 177 -1.97 5.02 -15.52
C ALA A 177 -2.82 5.93 -14.60
N ALA A 178 -3.63 5.33 -13.73
CA ALA A 178 -4.42 6.09 -12.75
C ALA A 178 -3.54 6.74 -11.67
N TRP A 179 -2.50 6.06 -11.19
CA TRP A 179 -1.50 6.60 -10.26
C TRP A 179 -0.84 7.85 -10.85
N ASP A 180 -0.32 7.75 -12.07
CA ASP A 180 0.33 8.87 -12.77
C ASP A 180 -0.64 10.04 -12.98
N HIS A 181 -1.90 9.74 -13.31
CA HIS A 181 -2.92 10.76 -13.50
C HIS A 181 -3.20 11.54 -12.21
N ILE A 182 -3.41 10.83 -11.09
CA ILE A 182 -3.62 11.48 -9.78
C ILE A 182 -2.39 12.33 -9.41
N ARG A 183 -1.18 11.79 -9.56
CA ARG A 183 0.05 12.52 -9.28
C ARG A 183 0.18 13.78 -10.13
N SER A 184 -0.18 13.70 -11.42
CA SER A 184 -0.13 14.85 -12.32
C SER A 184 -1.04 15.99 -11.85
N ILE A 185 -2.23 15.67 -11.35
CA ILE A 185 -3.16 16.66 -10.80
C ILE A 185 -2.59 17.29 -9.53
N PHE A 186 -2.01 16.50 -8.62
CA PHE A 186 -1.35 17.03 -7.42
C PHE A 186 -0.19 17.95 -7.76
N ALA A 187 0.61 17.62 -8.80
CA ALA A 187 1.70 18.47 -9.28
C ALA A 187 1.17 19.77 -9.89
N GLN A 188 0.10 19.74 -10.70
CA GLN A 188 -0.57 20.92 -11.25
C GLN A 188 -1.11 21.84 -10.16
N GLU A 189 -1.60 21.29 -9.05
CA GLU A 189 -2.04 22.06 -7.88
C GLU A 189 -0.88 22.51 -6.98
N HIS A 190 0.38 22.22 -7.36
CA HIS A 190 1.59 22.55 -6.60
C HIS A 190 1.54 22.02 -5.15
N VAL A 191 1.09 20.76 -4.98
CA VAL A 191 1.13 20.07 -3.69
C VAL A 191 2.52 19.52 -3.46
N THR A 192 3.24 20.03 -2.45
CA THR A 192 4.61 19.62 -2.14
C THR A 192 4.74 18.89 -0.82
N ASN A 193 3.71 18.94 0.04
CA ASN A 193 3.72 18.41 1.39
C ASN A 193 3.28 16.92 1.50
N VAL A 194 3.32 16.17 0.40
CA VAL A 194 2.94 14.75 0.34
C VAL A 194 4.15 13.88 0.06
N GLY A 195 4.33 12.82 0.84
CA GLY A 195 5.18 11.68 0.51
C GLY A 195 4.31 10.56 -0.05
N TRP A 196 4.54 10.19 -1.30
CA TRP A 196 3.75 9.16 -1.99
C TRP A 196 4.19 7.76 -1.59
N VAL A 197 3.26 6.99 -1.03
CA VAL A 197 3.48 5.63 -0.53
C VAL A 197 2.81 4.63 -1.46
N TRP A 198 3.59 3.71 -2.01
CA TRP A 198 3.10 2.58 -2.79
C TRP A 198 3.15 1.31 -1.95
N CYS A 199 1.96 0.73 -1.64
CA CYS A 199 1.81 -0.32 -0.62
C CYS A 199 0.98 -1.51 -1.10
N PRO A 200 1.57 -2.50 -1.76
CA PRO A 200 0.94 -3.80 -2.01
C PRO A 200 0.99 -4.70 -0.79
N THR A 201 0.42 -5.90 -0.92
CA THR A 201 0.51 -6.92 0.12
C THR A 201 1.88 -7.59 0.17
N ALA A 202 2.38 -7.96 1.34
CA ALA A 202 3.56 -8.83 1.46
C ALA A 202 3.34 -10.19 0.74
N HIS A 203 2.08 -10.66 0.66
CA HIS A 203 1.73 -11.85 -0.11
C HIS A 203 1.97 -11.67 -1.62
N GLY A 204 1.65 -10.51 -2.17
CA GLY A 204 1.89 -10.19 -3.58
C GLY A 204 3.39 -10.23 -3.95
N PHE A 205 4.27 -9.84 -3.03
CA PHE A 205 5.71 -10.02 -3.23
C PHE A 205 6.12 -11.50 -3.17
N ALA A 206 5.54 -12.28 -2.26
CA ALA A 206 5.82 -13.72 -2.16
C ALA A 206 5.35 -14.51 -3.39
N THR A 207 4.31 -14.03 -4.08
CA THR A 207 3.78 -14.64 -5.32
C THR A 207 4.33 -14.00 -6.60
N GLY A 208 5.17 -12.96 -6.49
CA GLY A 208 5.73 -12.24 -7.63
C GLY A 208 4.76 -11.28 -8.33
N GLN A 209 3.54 -11.09 -7.80
CA GLN A 209 2.50 -10.25 -8.43
C GLN A 209 2.67 -8.75 -8.16
N ALA A 210 3.13 -8.39 -6.96
CA ALA A 210 3.19 -6.99 -6.51
C ALA A 210 4.02 -6.09 -7.44
N ALA A 211 5.20 -6.55 -7.85
CA ALA A 211 6.14 -5.74 -8.63
C ALA A 211 5.56 -5.21 -9.96
N ALA A 212 4.60 -5.91 -10.55
CA ALA A 212 3.95 -5.47 -11.79
C ALA A 212 3.17 -4.16 -11.63
N TYR A 213 2.75 -3.81 -10.41
CA TYR A 213 2.01 -2.59 -10.10
C TYR A 213 2.92 -1.42 -9.73
N TYR A 214 4.25 -1.58 -9.76
CA TYR A 214 5.16 -0.52 -9.36
C TYR A 214 5.20 0.64 -10.37
N PRO A 215 4.82 1.88 -10.00
CA PRO A 215 4.80 3.00 -10.93
C PRO A 215 6.20 3.49 -11.36
N GLY A 216 7.22 3.06 -10.63
CA GLY A 216 8.60 3.46 -10.90
C GLY A 216 9.21 4.39 -9.82
N ASN A 217 10.54 4.42 -9.78
CA ASN A 217 11.26 5.15 -8.74
C ASN A 217 10.98 6.66 -8.72
N ASN A 218 10.65 7.26 -9.86
CA ASN A 218 10.38 8.70 -9.93
C ASN A 218 8.96 9.06 -9.45
N GLU A 219 8.08 8.07 -9.35
CA GLU A 219 6.66 8.24 -9.02
C GLU A 219 6.34 7.87 -7.57
N VAL A 220 7.31 7.28 -6.85
CA VAL A 220 7.13 6.78 -5.48
C VAL A 220 8.19 7.37 -4.57
N ASP A 221 7.78 7.91 -3.41
CA ASP A 221 8.71 8.41 -2.40
C ASP A 221 9.07 7.33 -1.37
N TRP A 222 8.10 6.48 -1.01
CA TRP A 222 8.24 5.37 -0.07
C TRP A 222 7.68 4.08 -0.65
N VAL A 223 8.43 2.99 -0.54
CA VAL A 223 7.93 1.65 -0.83
C VAL A 223 7.43 0.99 0.45
N CYS A 224 6.31 0.30 0.36
CA CYS A 224 5.58 -0.22 1.50
C CYS A 224 5.11 -1.64 1.26
N ALA A 225 4.81 -2.38 2.33
CA ALA A 225 4.00 -3.59 2.26
C ALA A 225 3.12 -3.74 3.50
N ASP A 226 1.91 -4.27 3.30
CA ASP A 226 1.04 -4.71 4.38
C ASP A 226 1.34 -6.18 4.71
N ALA A 227 1.79 -6.40 5.94
CA ALA A 227 2.48 -7.61 6.35
C ALA A 227 1.67 -8.43 7.37
N TYR A 228 0.91 -9.39 6.87
CA TYR A 228 0.15 -10.33 7.68
C TYR A 228 0.59 -11.78 7.43
N PRO A 229 0.64 -12.63 8.47
CA PRO A 229 1.10 -14.02 8.33
C PRO A 229 0.15 -14.92 7.54
N GLY A 230 -1.06 -14.44 7.20
CA GLY A 230 -2.06 -15.20 6.46
C GLY A 230 -2.90 -16.13 7.33
N TYR A 231 -3.50 -17.18 6.70
CA TYR A 231 -4.45 -18.10 7.33
C TYR A 231 -3.84 -19.46 7.74
N GLY A 232 -2.59 -19.66 7.46
CA GLY A 232 -1.89 -20.93 7.71
C GLY A 232 -1.32 -21.06 9.13
N PRO A 233 -0.41 -22.02 9.31
CA PRO A 233 0.33 -22.18 10.55
C PRO A 233 1.18 -20.95 10.86
N TYR A 234 1.74 -20.92 12.06
CA TYR A 234 2.59 -19.82 12.52
C TYR A 234 3.71 -19.52 11.52
N ARG A 235 3.80 -18.25 11.12
CA ARG A 235 4.89 -17.72 10.30
C ARG A 235 5.56 -16.57 11.03
N PRO A 236 6.88 -16.63 11.30
CA PRO A 236 7.64 -15.51 11.85
C PRO A 236 7.50 -14.26 10.97
N PHE A 237 7.50 -13.09 11.58
CA PHE A 237 7.40 -11.83 10.83
C PHE A 237 8.50 -11.69 9.77
N ALA A 238 9.74 -12.06 10.10
CA ALA A 238 10.84 -12.04 9.14
C ALA A 238 10.54 -12.82 7.86
N ASN A 239 9.89 -13.98 7.97
CA ASN A 239 9.52 -14.79 6.80
C ASN A 239 8.37 -14.17 6.00
N VAL A 240 7.49 -13.41 6.66
CA VAL A 240 6.40 -12.70 5.98
C VAL A 240 6.93 -11.60 5.11
N VAL A 241 7.90 -10.82 5.61
CA VAL A 241 8.40 -9.63 4.91
C VAL A 241 9.62 -9.89 4.03
N ALA A 242 10.27 -11.06 4.13
CA ALA A 242 11.51 -11.34 3.40
C ALA A 242 11.42 -11.13 1.87
N PRO A 243 10.36 -11.57 1.16
CA PRO A 243 10.25 -11.32 -0.27
C PRO A 243 10.14 -9.82 -0.60
N PHE A 244 9.41 -9.05 0.21
CA PHE A 244 9.31 -7.60 0.07
C PHE A 244 10.65 -6.92 0.32
N LEU A 245 11.34 -7.25 1.42
CA LEU A 245 12.63 -6.64 1.74
C LEU A 245 13.71 -6.96 0.70
N SER A 246 13.68 -8.17 0.15
CA SER A 246 14.56 -8.56 -0.96
C SER A 246 14.31 -7.72 -2.20
N TRP A 247 13.04 -7.50 -2.57
CA TRP A 247 12.68 -6.61 -3.68
C TRP A 247 13.06 -5.15 -3.38
N ALA A 248 12.74 -4.64 -2.19
CA ALA A 248 12.99 -3.26 -1.79
C ALA A 248 14.48 -2.90 -1.75
N SER A 249 15.36 -3.87 -1.44
CA SER A 249 16.81 -3.64 -1.42
C SER A 249 17.38 -3.23 -2.79
N GLN A 250 16.67 -3.53 -3.87
CA GLN A 250 17.05 -3.13 -5.24
C GLN A 250 16.54 -1.71 -5.60
N HIS A 251 15.71 -1.12 -4.73
CA HIS A 251 15.09 0.18 -4.93
C HIS A 251 15.56 1.12 -3.82
N ARG A 252 16.32 2.16 -4.14
CA ARG A 252 16.89 3.11 -3.14
C ARG A 252 15.81 4.03 -2.55
N LYS A 253 14.76 3.42 -1.96
CA LYS A 253 13.63 4.10 -1.33
C LYS A 253 13.55 3.74 0.15
N PRO A 254 13.14 4.66 1.02
CA PRO A 254 12.79 4.28 2.39
C PRO A 254 11.64 3.27 2.37
N VAL A 255 11.73 2.29 3.25
CA VAL A 255 10.77 1.20 3.37
C VAL A 255 9.81 1.47 4.53
N MET A 256 8.53 1.25 4.30
CA MET A 256 7.48 1.26 5.31
C MET A 256 6.85 -0.13 5.42
N ILE A 257 6.56 -0.56 6.63
CA ILE A 257 5.54 -1.58 6.88
C ILE A 257 4.27 -0.81 7.25
N GLY A 258 3.35 -0.67 6.26
CA GLY A 258 2.16 0.19 6.37
C GLY A 258 1.09 -0.39 7.26
N GLU A 259 0.97 -1.70 7.23
CA GLU A 259 0.18 -2.47 8.17
C GLU A 259 0.95 -3.71 8.61
N TYR A 260 0.89 -4.02 9.89
CA TYR A 260 1.26 -5.33 10.37
C TYR A 260 0.37 -5.74 11.54
N GLY A 261 0.11 -7.02 11.63
CA GLY A 261 -0.71 -7.55 12.70
C GLY A 261 -0.65 -9.07 12.73
N VAL A 262 -0.93 -9.61 13.90
CA VAL A 262 -0.94 -11.04 14.12
C VAL A 262 -2.29 -11.49 14.67
N PRO A 263 -2.95 -12.48 14.04
CA PRO A 263 -4.31 -12.83 14.38
C PRO A 263 -4.41 -13.47 15.76
N SER A 264 -5.57 -13.30 16.41
CA SER A 264 -5.85 -13.87 17.74
C SER A 264 -5.73 -15.40 17.77
N THR A 265 -5.86 -16.08 16.64
CA THR A 265 -5.70 -17.53 16.50
C THR A 265 -4.32 -18.05 16.88
N TYR A 266 -3.29 -17.20 16.91
CA TYR A 266 -1.95 -17.59 17.35
C TYR A 266 -1.84 -17.69 18.89
N GLY A 267 -2.86 -17.27 19.63
CA GLY A 267 -2.80 -17.20 21.09
C GLY A 267 -1.93 -16.03 21.59
N THR A 268 -2.15 -15.65 22.82
CA THR A 268 -1.64 -14.39 23.36
C THR A 268 -0.12 -14.34 23.45
N GLN A 269 0.52 -15.43 23.88
CA GLN A 269 1.98 -15.48 24.03
C GLN A 269 2.70 -15.45 22.67
N GLN A 270 2.24 -16.24 21.71
CA GLN A 270 2.84 -16.24 20.38
C GLN A 270 2.65 -14.91 19.68
N ARG A 271 1.51 -14.24 19.88
CA ARG A 271 1.28 -12.88 19.37
C ARG A 271 2.30 -11.89 19.94
N ALA A 272 2.53 -11.91 21.24
CA ALA A 272 3.52 -11.05 21.88
C ALA A 272 4.94 -11.29 21.34
N GLN A 273 5.33 -12.56 21.19
CA GLN A 273 6.63 -12.92 20.60
C GLN A 273 6.74 -12.50 19.13
N TRP A 274 5.66 -12.64 18.38
CA TRP A 274 5.63 -12.23 16.97
C TRP A 274 5.84 -10.72 16.82
N LEU A 275 5.24 -9.89 17.68
CA LEU A 275 5.46 -8.44 17.69
C LEU A 275 6.92 -8.10 18.03
N LEU A 276 7.50 -8.73 19.04
CA LEU A 276 8.91 -8.53 19.39
C LEU A 276 9.85 -8.99 18.26
N ASN A 277 9.50 -10.06 17.55
CA ASN A 277 10.23 -10.48 16.37
C ASN A 277 10.12 -9.44 15.24
N ALA A 278 8.94 -8.86 15.01
CA ALA A 278 8.77 -7.80 14.04
C ALA A 278 9.69 -6.60 14.33
N ALA A 279 9.75 -6.16 15.57
CA ALA A 279 10.62 -5.06 15.97
C ALA A 279 12.11 -5.35 15.75
N ARG A 280 12.56 -6.57 16.05
CA ARG A 280 13.95 -7.01 15.77
C ARG A 280 14.23 -7.03 14.27
N THR A 281 13.34 -7.63 13.49
CA THR A 281 13.45 -7.69 12.03
C THR A 281 13.59 -6.29 11.43
N VAL A 282 12.79 -5.33 11.90
CA VAL A 282 12.85 -3.93 11.43
C VAL A 282 14.18 -3.29 11.81
N ARG A 283 14.64 -3.46 13.06
CA ARG A 283 15.94 -2.92 13.52
C ARG A 283 17.10 -3.47 12.69
N ASP A 284 17.03 -4.76 12.36
CA ASP A 284 18.09 -5.46 11.64
C ASP A 284 18.05 -5.18 10.11
N ASN A 285 17.07 -4.40 9.65
CA ASN A 285 16.93 -3.92 8.27
C ASN A 285 16.83 -2.39 8.23
N PRO A 286 17.96 -1.65 8.24
CA PRO A 286 17.98 -0.20 8.40
C PRO A 286 17.27 0.60 7.30
N GLN A 287 16.95 -0.01 6.16
CA GLN A 287 16.13 0.57 5.11
C GLN A 287 14.67 0.74 5.57
N VAL A 288 14.19 -0.06 6.54
CA VAL A 288 12.85 0.09 7.11
C VAL A 288 12.83 1.29 8.04
N LYS A 289 12.05 2.30 7.64
CA LYS A 289 11.98 3.62 8.27
C LYS A 289 10.62 3.94 8.90
N ALA A 290 9.63 3.04 8.74
CA ALA A 290 8.34 3.14 9.42
C ALA A 290 7.76 1.75 9.68
N LEU A 291 7.13 1.60 10.84
CA LEU A 291 6.43 0.39 11.27
C LEU A 291 5.09 0.78 11.87
N VAL A 292 3.97 0.41 11.22
CA VAL A 292 2.62 0.85 11.57
C VAL A 292 1.74 -0.36 11.91
N TYR A 293 1.34 -0.47 13.18
CA TYR A 293 0.51 -1.60 13.64
C TYR A 293 -0.96 -1.40 13.26
N PHE A 294 -1.62 -2.50 12.90
CA PHE A 294 -3.05 -2.49 12.64
C PHE A 294 -3.83 -2.93 13.89
N ASP A 295 -4.19 -1.97 14.75
CA ASP A 295 -5.00 -2.19 15.95
C ASP A 295 -6.48 -2.06 15.63
N ALA A 296 -7.01 -3.06 14.96
CA ALA A 296 -8.42 -3.12 14.62
C ALA A 296 -8.94 -4.55 14.49
N ASN A 297 -10.24 -4.72 14.61
CA ASN A 297 -10.95 -5.92 14.24
C ASN A 297 -11.45 -5.76 12.80
N ALA A 298 -10.78 -6.45 11.87
CA ALA A 298 -11.22 -6.60 10.49
C ALA A 298 -11.84 -8.02 10.32
N LYS A 299 -11.42 -8.77 9.31
CA LYS A 299 -11.77 -10.19 9.19
C LYS A 299 -11.19 -11.03 10.34
N ARG A 300 -10.21 -10.49 11.07
CA ARG A 300 -9.56 -11.09 12.24
C ARG A 300 -9.38 -10.06 13.34
N ALA A 301 -9.27 -10.55 14.58
CA ALA A 301 -8.99 -9.72 15.72
C ALA A 301 -7.48 -9.51 15.85
N TYR A 302 -7.05 -8.28 15.55
CA TYR A 302 -5.66 -7.84 15.76
C TYR A 302 -5.52 -6.94 17.00
N SER A 303 -6.61 -6.58 17.65
CA SER A 303 -6.67 -5.59 18.71
C SER A 303 -5.67 -5.85 19.84
N LEU A 304 -5.08 -4.75 20.29
CA LEU A 304 -4.28 -4.64 21.50
C LEU A 304 -5.23 -4.45 22.69
N ARG A 305 -5.44 -5.51 23.48
CA ARG A 305 -6.37 -5.44 24.62
C ARG A 305 -5.63 -4.96 25.88
N PRO A 306 -6.16 -4.02 26.66
CA PRO A 306 -5.60 -3.61 27.92
C PRO A 306 -5.26 -4.80 28.84
N GLY A 307 -4.12 -4.75 29.53
CA GLY A 307 -3.63 -5.80 30.39
C GLY A 307 -3.13 -7.09 29.70
N SER A 308 -3.15 -7.13 28.36
CA SER A 308 -2.68 -8.31 27.63
C SER A 308 -1.16 -8.32 27.42
N PRO A 309 -0.52 -9.50 27.38
CA PRO A 309 0.88 -9.64 26.98
C PRO A 309 1.18 -9.05 25.58
N VAL A 310 0.19 -8.95 24.74
CA VAL A 310 0.32 -8.38 23.37
C VAL A 310 0.47 -6.86 23.45
N LEU A 311 -0.35 -6.18 24.25
CA LEU A 311 -0.21 -4.75 24.48
C LEU A 311 1.10 -4.44 25.22
N GLU A 312 1.49 -5.26 26.17
CA GLU A 312 2.78 -5.08 26.87
C GLU A 312 3.97 -5.24 25.91
N ALA A 313 3.93 -6.22 25.00
CA ALA A 313 4.95 -6.35 23.96
C ALA A 313 4.98 -5.10 23.05
N PHE A 314 3.82 -4.59 22.64
CA PHE A 314 3.72 -3.38 21.83
C PHE A 314 4.25 -2.15 22.59
N ARG A 315 3.94 -2.00 23.88
CA ARG A 315 4.47 -0.97 24.75
C ARG A 315 6.01 -1.04 24.83
N ARG A 316 6.57 -2.23 25.02
CA ARG A 316 8.03 -2.42 25.03
C ARG A 316 8.67 -2.01 23.72
N ILE A 317 8.07 -2.34 22.57
CA ILE A 317 8.54 -1.91 21.24
C ILE A 317 8.49 -0.40 21.13
N ALA A 318 7.41 0.23 21.59
CA ALA A 318 7.25 1.67 21.59
C ALA A 318 8.41 2.41 22.29
N HIS A 319 9.06 1.78 23.25
CA HIS A 319 10.20 2.35 24.00
C HIS A 319 11.57 1.85 23.52
N PHE A 320 11.65 1.04 22.43
CA PHE A 320 12.97 0.72 21.87
C PHE A 320 13.62 1.97 21.28
N PRO A 321 14.92 2.21 21.54
CA PRO A 321 15.62 3.38 21.00
C PRO A 321 15.49 3.51 19.48
N TYR A 322 15.43 2.39 18.77
CA TYR A 322 15.27 2.36 17.31
C TYR A 322 13.97 3.04 16.82
N PHE A 323 12.89 2.99 17.61
CA PHE A 323 11.61 3.62 17.30
C PHE A 323 11.44 4.99 17.98
N ASN A 324 12.52 5.54 18.51
CA ASN A 324 12.57 6.86 19.13
C ASN A 324 13.74 7.68 18.58
N PRO A 325 13.87 7.83 17.25
CA PRO A 325 14.93 8.62 16.66
C PRO A 325 14.83 10.09 17.11
N ALA A 326 15.97 10.72 17.31
CA ALA A 326 16.03 12.14 17.62
C ALA A 326 15.37 12.97 16.50
N GLY A 327 14.60 14.00 16.87
CA GLY A 327 13.91 14.87 15.91
C GLY A 327 12.59 14.31 15.38
N GLN A 328 12.02 13.28 15.98
CA GLN A 328 10.61 12.95 15.73
C GLN A 328 9.70 14.06 16.30
N PRO A 329 8.63 14.39 15.58
CA PRO A 329 7.66 15.38 16.02
C PRO A 329 6.96 14.99 17.32
#